data_794474524f5c053dc7faae27447b2ce3
#
_entry.id   794474524f5c053dc7faae27447b2ce3
#
_cell.length_a   1.000
_cell.length_b   1.000
_cell.length_c   1.000
_cell.angle_alpha   90.00
_cell.angle_beta   90.00
_cell.angle_gamma   90.00
#
_symmetry.space_group_name_H-M   'P 1'
#
loop_
_entity.id
_entity.type
_entity.pdbx_description
1 polymer ?
#
loop_
_entity_poly.entity_id
_entity_poly.type
_entity_poly.pdbx_seq_one_letter_code
_entity_poly.pdbx_strand_id
1 'polypeptide(L)'
;MVKFTKLLSILVSFLATASLAAHKGEPTVTHFAFTDSAKNHLVNIRAQLIDSLAITNLENAPTHYDNAMAVRLFLDGHFTEAFHFDASVMVSNDYTNRYINDNFYHPNEGLPYNKQSENRRTWDQFTAKIDYKLKPLTLLAGFDFIEFGPARYNHVILRGNRAIDRPWQDTTSRIWRPAPTPYFGYRFEVGPIEYTQYAAKLFEKKNKGKYMHAHRLDLHLPKNITLGLSETALYGSTTEPAHTNPNADADSTDRDFEWNYVLPFILYNFQEHIQGDQDNISLAFDLSVRTLPHWEFYGELLWDDMKTPTSMFDDSWWGNKWATTVGVARDSLYVGPVRFDMFTEYTRIEPWVYTHHKGGGYTYASYSQNLGSDLGPNSQEFHAELSATYKFITATLLAGNVAKDTAFGGNITDIHGPEDAINKVFLDDGTTLRYTELGARLELTPWHWMSFRAGYTRYFGDYEGYRATATGTLQW
;
A
#
# COMPACT_ATOMS: atom_id res chain seq x y z
N MET A 1 13.35 31.89 5.52
CA MET A 1 12.62 32.63 6.55
C MET A 1 11.12 32.80 6.24
N VAL A 2 10.72 33.27 5.05
CA VAL A 2 9.28 33.43 4.68
C VAL A 2 8.47 32.13 4.68
N LYS A 3 9.08 30.98 4.39
CA LYS A 3 8.41 29.65 4.36
C LYS A 3 8.11 29.09 5.75
N PHE A 4 8.99 29.36 6.71
CA PHE A 4 8.79 28.95 8.12
C PHE A 4 7.67 29.73 8.82
N THR A 5 7.56 31.01 8.47
CA THR A 5 6.48 31.89 8.98
C THR A 5 5.11 31.46 8.47
N LYS A 6 5.00 30.93 7.24
CA LYS A 6 3.72 30.40 6.72
C LYS A 6 3.30 29.10 7.42
N LEU A 7 4.26 28.19 7.68
CA LEU A 7 3.99 26.97 8.46
C LEU A 7 3.52 27.33 9.87
N LEU A 8 4.19 28.28 10.50
CA LEU A 8 3.83 28.79 11.83
C LEU A 8 2.46 29.50 11.83
N SER A 9 2.11 30.24 10.76
CA SER A 9 0.83 30.92 10.66
C SER A 9 -0.35 29.95 10.47
N ILE A 10 -0.17 28.87 9.72
CA ILE A 10 -1.17 27.80 9.57
C ILE A 10 -1.35 27.06 10.90
N LEU A 11 -0.26 26.74 11.58
CA LEU A 11 -0.27 26.16 12.93
C LEU A 11 -1.01 27.06 13.93
N VAL A 12 -0.72 28.36 13.91
CA VAL A 12 -1.36 29.36 14.78
C VAL A 12 -2.83 29.55 14.41
N SER A 13 -3.21 29.54 13.13
CA SER A 13 -4.59 29.62 12.68
C SER A 13 -5.38 28.39 13.08
N PHE A 14 -4.79 27.20 12.96
CA PHE A 14 -5.40 25.94 13.38
C PHE A 14 -5.58 25.86 14.89
N LEU A 15 -4.56 26.27 15.66
CA LEU A 15 -4.64 26.37 17.12
C LEU A 15 -5.63 27.46 17.59
N ALA A 16 -5.75 28.57 16.86
CA ALA A 16 -6.71 29.62 17.15
C ALA A 16 -8.17 29.18 16.89
N THR A 17 -8.40 28.43 15.77
CA THR A 17 -9.73 27.87 15.49
C THR A 17 -10.10 26.78 16.50
N ALA A 18 -9.16 25.93 16.89
CA ALA A 18 -9.33 24.92 17.93
C ALA A 18 -9.60 25.57 19.31
N SER A 19 -8.90 26.68 19.63
CA SER A 19 -9.12 27.46 20.86
C SER A 19 -10.49 28.10 20.89
N LEU A 20 -11.01 28.62 19.78
CA LEU A 20 -12.37 29.15 19.69
C LEU A 20 -13.45 28.08 19.87
N ALA A 21 -13.19 26.86 19.34
CA ALA A 21 -14.08 25.71 19.52
C ALA A 21 -14.09 25.22 20.98
N ALA A 22 -12.92 25.21 21.64
CA ALA A 22 -12.80 24.85 23.06
C ALA A 22 -13.48 25.83 24.02
N HIS A 23 -13.60 27.12 23.65
CA HIS A 23 -14.25 28.13 24.46
C HIS A 23 -15.80 28.09 24.44
N LYS A 24 -16.39 27.30 23.52
CA LYS A 24 -17.85 27.14 23.39
C LYS A 24 -18.45 25.90 24.04
N GLY A 25 -17.74 25.27 24.95
CA GLY A 25 -18.09 23.96 25.50
C GLY A 25 -17.58 22.86 24.63
N GLU A 26 -17.26 21.68 25.22
CA GLU A 26 -16.86 20.51 24.41
C GLU A 26 -17.91 20.32 23.34
N PRO A 27 -17.51 20.29 22.04
CA PRO A 27 -18.45 19.90 21.01
C PRO A 27 -18.92 18.50 21.40
N THR A 28 -20.18 18.35 21.68
CA THR A 28 -20.81 17.05 21.90
C THR A 28 -20.53 16.28 20.63
N VAL A 29 -19.58 15.34 20.70
CA VAL A 29 -19.27 14.44 19.60
C VAL A 29 -20.54 13.63 19.39
N THR A 30 -21.35 14.05 18.45
CA THR A 30 -22.49 13.30 18.01
C THR A 30 -21.94 12.12 17.20
N HIS A 31 -21.51 11.08 17.90
CA HIS A 31 -21.56 9.74 17.31
C HIS A 31 -23.05 9.51 17.02
N PHE A 32 -23.44 9.64 15.77
CA PHE A 32 -24.73 9.15 15.34
C PHE A 32 -24.66 7.64 15.33
N ALA A 33 -24.72 7.02 16.52
CA ALA A 33 -24.91 5.59 16.65
C ALA A 33 -26.42 5.34 16.70
N PHE A 34 -26.96 4.75 15.66
CA PHE A 34 -28.31 4.23 15.67
C PHE A 34 -28.26 2.82 16.21
N THR A 35 -28.54 2.64 17.49
CA THR A 35 -28.68 1.34 18.11
C THR A 35 -30.15 0.98 18.28
N ASP A 36 -30.60 -0.07 17.61
CA ASP A 36 -31.83 -0.76 17.97
C ASP A 36 -31.45 -2.03 18.75
N SER A 37 -31.42 -1.90 20.07
CA SER A 37 -31.06 -3.00 20.97
C SER A 37 -32.00 -4.20 20.89
N ALA A 38 -33.25 -4.00 20.42
CA ALA A 38 -34.22 -5.07 20.23
C ALA A 38 -33.92 -5.89 18.96
N LYS A 39 -33.21 -5.34 18.00
CA LYS A 39 -32.86 -5.96 16.71
C LYS A 39 -31.37 -6.18 16.49
N ASN A 40 -30.53 -5.83 17.47
CA ASN A 40 -29.06 -5.91 17.38
C ASN A 40 -28.47 -5.19 16.16
N HIS A 41 -29.01 -4.01 15.83
CA HIS A 41 -28.50 -3.15 14.78
C HIS A 41 -27.57 -2.08 15.37
N LEU A 42 -26.45 -1.85 14.74
CA LEU A 42 -25.55 -0.74 15.04
C LEU A 42 -25.09 -0.08 13.75
N VAL A 43 -25.22 1.23 13.66
CA VAL A 43 -24.69 2.03 12.56
C VAL A 43 -23.95 3.23 13.15
N ASN A 44 -22.68 3.37 12.84
CA ASN A 44 -21.84 4.48 13.24
C ASN A 44 -21.58 5.37 12.02
N ILE A 45 -21.72 6.68 12.21
CA ILE A 45 -21.35 7.69 11.21
C ILE A 45 -20.28 8.58 11.83
N ARG A 46 -19.17 8.75 11.14
CA ARG A 46 -18.08 9.63 11.56
C ARG A 46 -17.68 10.53 10.42
N ALA A 47 -17.29 11.77 10.73
CA ALA A 47 -16.77 12.71 9.75
C ALA A 47 -15.37 13.15 10.15
N GLN A 48 -14.54 13.44 9.17
CA GLN A 48 -13.20 14.00 9.36
C GLN A 48 -13.00 15.18 8.44
N LEU A 49 -12.39 16.24 8.96
CA LEU A 49 -11.78 17.31 8.19
C LEU A 49 -10.27 17.18 8.33
N ILE A 50 -9.58 17.12 7.20
CA ILE A 50 -8.14 16.93 7.13
C ILE A 50 -7.55 18.11 6.36
N ASP A 51 -6.53 18.77 6.94
CA ASP A 51 -5.72 19.76 6.24
C ASP A 51 -4.25 19.34 6.31
N SER A 52 -3.60 19.25 5.17
CA SER A 52 -2.23 18.78 5.05
C SER A 52 -1.37 19.72 4.21
N LEU A 53 -0.13 19.89 4.63
CA LEU A 53 0.88 20.69 3.97
C LEU A 53 2.16 19.87 3.83
N ALA A 54 2.76 19.91 2.65
CA ALA A 54 4.10 19.38 2.41
C ALA A 54 4.99 20.46 1.74
N ILE A 55 6.23 20.54 2.19
CA ILE A 55 7.26 21.41 1.62
C ILE A 55 8.52 20.58 1.43
N THR A 56 9.12 20.69 0.26
CA THR A 56 10.36 20.00 -0.05
C THR A 56 11.31 20.89 -0.86
N ASN A 57 12.60 20.64 -0.78
CA ASN A 57 13.62 21.21 -1.65
C ASN A 57 14.34 20.13 -2.46
N LEU A 58 13.82 18.92 -2.52
CA LEU A 58 14.34 17.88 -3.39
C LEU A 58 14.31 18.39 -4.84
N GLU A 59 15.43 18.27 -5.55
CA GLU A 59 15.61 18.85 -6.87
C GLU A 59 14.63 18.29 -7.89
N ASN A 60 14.37 17.00 -7.82
CA ASN A 60 13.44 16.27 -8.70
C ASN A 60 11.99 16.24 -8.20
N ALA A 61 11.67 16.91 -7.10
CA ALA A 61 10.30 16.95 -6.62
C ALA A 61 9.41 17.73 -7.59
N PRO A 62 8.22 17.22 -7.92
CA PRO A 62 7.32 17.88 -8.89
C PRO A 62 6.81 19.22 -8.37
N THR A 63 6.77 19.38 -7.07
CA THR A 63 6.45 20.66 -6.41
C THR A 63 7.27 20.82 -5.16
N HIS A 64 7.61 22.06 -4.87
CA HIS A 64 8.22 22.41 -3.59
C HIS A 64 7.22 22.76 -2.50
N TYR A 65 5.94 22.80 -2.83
CA TYR A 65 4.84 23.11 -1.95
C TYR A 65 3.57 22.39 -2.38
N ASP A 66 2.92 21.74 -1.45
CA ASP A 66 1.67 21.01 -1.65
C ASP A 66 0.77 21.22 -0.43
N ASN A 67 -0.49 21.57 -0.65
CA ASN A 67 -1.50 21.70 0.41
C ASN A 67 -2.79 21.06 -0.05
N ALA A 68 -3.30 20.14 0.74
CA ALA A 68 -4.55 19.46 0.47
C ALA A 68 -5.52 19.60 1.65
N MET A 69 -6.77 19.92 1.35
CA MET A 69 -7.86 19.92 2.31
C MET A 69 -8.88 18.87 1.91
N ALA A 70 -9.20 17.97 2.82
CA ALA A 70 -10.14 16.87 2.55
C ALA A 70 -11.24 16.78 3.60
N VAL A 71 -12.42 16.36 3.16
CA VAL A 71 -13.51 15.91 4.01
C VAL A 71 -13.72 14.42 3.75
N ARG A 72 -13.74 13.62 4.80
CA ARG A 72 -14.02 12.19 4.74
C ARG A 72 -15.20 11.83 5.64
N LEU A 73 -16.11 11.05 5.10
CA LEU A 73 -17.22 10.46 5.85
C LEU A 73 -17.00 8.96 5.93
N PHE A 74 -17.29 8.39 7.11
CA PHE A 74 -17.25 6.96 7.35
C PHE A 74 -18.63 6.50 7.78
N LEU A 75 -18.99 5.32 7.33
CA LEU A 75 -20.19 4.60 7.71
C LEU A 75 -19.79 3.16 8.01
N ASP A 76 -19.91 2.73 9.26
CA ASP A 76 -19.60 1.36 9.66
C ASP A 76 -20.68 0.79 10.59
N GLY A 77 -20.80 -0.53 10.61
CA GLY A 77 -21.74 -1.15 11.50
C GLY A 77 -22.13 -2.59 11.14
N HIS A 78 -23.25 -3.01 11.73
CA HIS A 78 -23.85 -4.29 11.46
C HIS A 78 -25.39 -4.21 11.54
N PHE A 79 -26.06 -4.92 10.66
CA PHE A 79 -27.52 -5.07 10.70
C PHE A 79 -27.96 -6.33 11.45
N THR A 80 -27.07 -7.33 11.52
CA THR A 80 -27.19 -8.53 12.33
C THR A 80 -25.80 -8.93 12.79
N GLU A 81 -25.67 -9.88 13.71
CA GLU A 81 -24.37 -10.46 14.09
C GLU A 81 -23.62 -11.06 12.90
N ALA A 82 -24.33 -11.44 11.86
CA ALA A 82 -23.76 -12.02 10.65
C ALA A 82 -23.39 -10.99 9.58
N PHE A 83 -24.09 -9.87 9.47
CA PHE A 83 -23.91 -8.90 8.40
C PHE A 83 -23.20 -7.64 8.90
N HIS A 84 -21.96 -7.45 8.46
CA HIS A 84 -21.13 -6.27 8.75
C HIS A 84 -20.87 -5.47 7.47
N PHE A 85 -20.73 -4.18 7.63
CA PHE A 85 -20.37 -3.28 6.53
C PHE A 85 -19.45 -2.15 7.02
N ASP A 86 -18.62 -1.66 6.10
CA ASP A 86 -17.75 -0.51 6.27
C ASP A 86 -17.70 0.26 4.95
N ALA A 87 -17.83 1.57 5.00
CA ALA A 87 -17.71 2.42 3.83
C ALA A 87 -17.07 3.75 4.19
N SER A 88 -16.34 4.33 3.26
CA SER A 88 -15.87 5.70 3.37
C SER A 88 -15.92 6.43 2.04
N VAL A 89 -16.21 7.71 2.11
CA VAL A 89 -16.09 8.62 0.98
C VAL A 89 -15.25 9.83 1.39
N MET A 90 -14.29 10.20 0.57
CA MET A 90 -13.45 11.36 0.78
C MET A 90 -13.49 12.25 -0.47
N VAL A 91 -13.59 13.55 -0.25
CA VAL A 91 -13.37 14.57 -1.29
C VAL A 91 -12.24 15.46 -0.82
N SER A 92 -11.24 15.64 -1.66
CA SER A 92 -10.05 16.44 -1.38
C SER A 92 -9.88 17.54 -2.43
N ASN A 93 -9.40 18.69 -1.99
CA ASN A 93 -8.91 19.75 -2.86
C ASN A 93 -7.40 19.90 -2.63
N ASP A 94 -6.64 19.74 -3.70
CA ASP A 94 -5.19 19.91 -3.73
C ASP A 94 -4.85 21.29 -4.33
N TYR A 95 -4.15 22.11 -3.56
CA TYR A 95 -3.63 23.40 -3.98
C TYR A 95 -2.13 23.29 -4.20
N THR A 96 -1.72 23.04 -5.41
CA THR A 96 -0.33 22.77 -5.78
C THR A 96 0.04 23.46 -7.08
N ASN A 97 1.31 23.73 -7.28
CA ASN A 97 1.83 24.23 -8.57
C ASN A 97 1.96 23.11 -9.62
N ARG A 98 1.50 21.92 -9.30
CA ARG A 98 1.59 20.77 -10.23
C ARG A 98 0.53 20.86 -11.32
N TYR A 99 0.97 20.76 -12.53
CA TYR A 99 0.12 20.41 -13.65
C TYR A 99 0.25 18.89 -13.88
N ILE A 100 -0.76 18.12 -13.56
CA ILE A 100 -0.81 16.69 -13.88
C ILE A 100 -1.88 16.48 -14.94
N ASN A 101 -1.42 16.04 -16.09
CA ASN A 101 -2.31 15.79 -17.23
C ASN A 101 -2.85 14.36 -17.26
N ASP A 102 -2.64 13.61 -16.18
CA ASP A 102 -2.95 12.19 -16.10
C ASP A 102 -4.09 11.87 -15.13
N ASN A 103 -4.92 10.92 -15.52
CA ASN A 103 -6.00 10.35 -14.70
C ASN A 103 -5.44 9.26 -13.74
N PHE A 104 -4.35 9.56 -13.03
CA PHE A 104 -3.81 8.65 -12.04
C PHE A 104 -4.58 8.73 -10.73
N TYR A 105 -4.77 7.57 -10.09
CA TYR A 105 -5.25 7.49 -8.73
C TYR A 105 -4.22 8.08 -7.77
N HIS A 106 -4.66 8.99 -6.91
CA HIS A 106 -3.84 9.54 -5.84
C HIS A 106 -4.25 8.92 -4.50
N PRO A 107 -3.31 8.35 -3.75
CA PRO A 107 -3.65 7.57 -2.56
C PRO A 107 -4.36 8.35 -1.46
N ASN A 108 -4.09 9.64 -1.33
CA ASN A 108 -4.71 10.50 -0.32
C ASN A 108 -5.95 11.25 -0.84
N GLU A 109 -6.06 11.39 -2.16
CA GLU A 109 -7.01 12.28 -2.82
C GLU A 109 -7.94 11.54 -3.79
N GLY A 110 -7.58 10.30 -4.19
CA GLY A 110 -8.38 9.50 -5.12
C GLY A 110 -8.10 9.81 -6.59
N LEU A 111 -9.11 9.65 -7.43
CA LEU A 111 -9.07 10.02 -8.84
C LEU A 111 -9.43 11.50 -9.02
N PRO A 112 -8.86 12.20 -10.02
CA PRO A 112 -9.23 13.57 -10.28
C PRO A 112 -10.71 13.66 -10.69
N TYR A 113 -11.47 14.31 -9.83
CA TYR A 113 -12.88 14.61 -10.08
C TYR A 113 -12.97 15.98 -10.72
N ASN A 114 -13.21 16.03 -11.99
CA ASN A 114 -13.52 17.26 -12.73
C ASN A 114 -12.44 18.38 -12.72
N LYS A 115 -12.25 18.91 -13.87
CA LYS A 115 -11.54 20.10 -14.36
C LYS A 115 -10.61 20.79 -13.38
N GLN A 116 -9.39 20.66 -13.72
CA GLN A 116 -8.25 21.34 -13.12
C GLN A 116 -8.25 22.81 -13.53
N SER A 117 -8.07 23.67 -12.57
CA SER A 117 -7.39 24.95 -12.82
C SER A 117 -5.89 24.74 -12.63
N GLU A 118 -5.06 25.64 -13.13
CA GLU A 118 -3.59 25.53 -13.05
C GLU A 118 -3.06 25.23 -11.64
N ASN A 119 -3.79 25.64 -10.61
CA ASN A 119 -3.34 25.58 -9.21
C ASN A 119 -4.26 24.77 -8.29
N ARG A 120 -5.29 24.13 -8.81
CA ARG A 120 -6.27 23.43 -7.97
C ARG A 120 -6.80 22.17 -8.64
N ARG A 121 -6.93 21.10 -7.84
CA ARG A 121 -7.56 19.85 -8.23
C ARG A 121 -8.53 19.38 -7.17
N THR A 122 -9.58 18.75 -7.59
CA THR A 122 -10.48 18.04 -6.72
C THR A 122 -10.37 16.55 -7.01
N TRP A 123 -10.22 15.76 -5.98
CA TRP A 123 -10.08 14.33 -6.01
C TRP A 123 -11.19 13.70 -5.18
N ASP A 124 -11.57 12.49 -5.52
CA ASP A 124 -12.45 11.69 -4.69
C ASP A 124 -11.88 10.30 -4.45
N GLN A 125 -12.24 9.72 -3.34
CA GLN A 125 -11.92 8.35 -2.98
C GLN A 125 -13.14 7.71 -2.34
N PHE A 126 -13.44 6.51 -2.77
CA PHE A 126 -14.52 5.71 -2.23
C PHE A 126 -13.99 4.34 -1.85
N THR A 127 -14.37 3.84 -0.66
CA THR A 127 -14.19 2.45 -0.27
C THR A 127 -15.47 1.93 0.33
N ALA A 128 -15.79 0.66 0.10
CA ALA A 128 -16.90 -0.02 0.74
C ALA A 128 -16.64 -1.52 0.77
N LYS A 129 -16.98 -2.17 1.88
CA LYS A 129 -16.95 -3.63 2.00
C LYS A 129 -18.11 -4.15 2.83
N ILE A 130 -18.48 -5.36 2.56
CA ILE A 130 -19.47 -6.13 3.31
C ILE A 130 -18.92 -7.53 3.61
N ASP A 131 -19.18 -8.00 4.82
CA ASP A 131 -18.88 -9.33 5.29
C ASP A 131 -20.18 -9.98 5.73
N TYR A 132 -20.48 -11.18 5.22
CA TYR A 132 -21.64 -11.96 5.64
C TYR A 132 -21.21 -13.32 6.20
N LYS A 133 -21.33 -13.48 7.52
CA LYS A 133 -20.85 -14.65 8.28
C LYS A 133 -21.87 -15.77 8.29
N LEU A 134 -21.50 -16.91 7.72
CA LEU A 134 -22.29 -18.16 7.67
C LEU A 134 -21.57 -19.33 8.34
N LYS A 135 -20.77 -19.09 9.36
CA LYS A 135 -19.86 -20.05 10.03
C LYS A 135 -19.94 -21.49 9.53
N PRO A 136 -18.81 -22.09 9.08
CA PRO A 136 -17.45 -21.57 9.11
C PRO A 136 -17.08 -20.66 7.90
N LEU A 137 -18.03 -20.37 7.03
CA LEU A 137 -17.89 -19.55 5.84
C LEU A 137 -18.22 -18.08 6.13
N THR A 138 -17.44 -17.16 5.61
CA THR A 138 -17.77 -15.74 5.48
C THR A 138 -17.72 -15.34 4.01
N LEU A 139 -18.78 -14.76 3.49
CA LEU A 139 -18.79 -14.17 2.14
C LEU A 139 -18.29 -12.73 2.23
N LEU A 140 -17.45 -12.34 1.26
CA LEU A 140 -16.79 -11.06 1.20
C LEU A 140 -17.14 -10.38 -0.11
N ALA A 141 -17.46 -9.09 -0.10
CA ALA A 141 -17.57 -8.28 -1.30
C ALA A 141 -17.22 -6.83 -0.98
N GLY A 142 -16.61 -6.13 -1.93
CA GLY A 142 -16.25 -4.74 -1.67
C GLY A 142 -15.64 -4.04 -2.87
N PHE A 143 -15.38 -2.76 -2.62
CA PHE A 143 -14.50 -1.90 -3.38
C PHE A 143 -13.49 -1.33 -2.37
N ASP A 144 -12.40 -2.05 -2.15
CA ASP A 144 -11.44 -1.76 -1.09
C ASP A 144 -10.06 -2.31 -1.44
N PHE A 145 -9.13 -2.21 -0.51
CA PHE A 145 -7.76 -2.68 -0.64
C PHE A 145 -7.64 -4.12 -0.15
N ILE A 146 -6.78 -4.90 -0.81
CA ILE A 146 -6.43 -6.27 -0.40
C ILE A 146 -5.00 -6.25 0.12
N GLU A 147 -4.78 -6.78 1.33
CA GLU A 147 -3.48 -6.83 2.00
C GLU A 147 -3.17 -8.25 2.45
N PHE A 148 -1.95 -8.74 2.13
CA PHE A 148 -1.42 -10.03 2.57
C PHE A 148 -0.01 -9.84 3.13
N GLY A 149 0.29 -10.56 4.21
CA GLY A 149 1.59 -10.57 4.85
C GLY A 149 1.66 -9.74 6.14
N PRO A 150 2.63 -10.03 7.01
CA PRO A 150 2.80 -9.40 8.31
C PRO A 150 3.73 -8.17 8.32
N ALA A 151 4.33 -7.78 7.21
CA ALA A 151 5.27 -6.65 7.16
C ALA A 151 4.61 -5.37 7.68
N ARG A 152 5.40 -4.51 8.33
CA ARG A 152 4.91 -3.25 8.91
C ARG A 152 5.14 -2.06 8.00
N TYR A 153 6.15 -2.12 7.17
CA TYR A 153 6.59 -1.02 6.30
C TYR A 153 6.54 -1.42 4.82
N ASN A 154 7.37 -2.37 4.38
CA ASN A 154 7.43 -2.84 3.00
C ASN A 154 6.78 -4.21 2.82
N HIS A 155 5.54 -4.27 2.38
CA HIS A 155 4.91 -5.51 1.97
C HIS A 155 5.36 -5.90 0.57
N VAL A 156 5.92 -7.10 0.41
CA VAL A 156 6.31 -7.61 -0.91
C VAL A 156 5.21 -8.45 -1.57
N ILE A 157 4.18 -8.87 -0.82
CA ILE A 157 3.07 -9.67 -1.32
C ILE A 157 1.96 -8.74 -1.84
N LEU A 158 1.04 -8.33 -0.99
CA LEU A 158 -0.03 -7.37 -1.31
C LEU A 158 -0.06 -6.30 -0.21
N ARG A 159 0.27 -5.08 -0.56
CA ARG A 159 0.50 -4.00 0.42
C ARG A 159 -0.74 -3.23 0.86
N GLY A 160 -1.92 -3.59 0.35
CA GLY A 160 -3.15 -2.87 0.70
C GLY A 160 -3.11 -1.40 0.29
N ASN A 161 -3.46 -0.51 1.23
CA ASN A 161 -3.42 0.93 1.01
C ASN A 161 -2.14 1.59 1.54
N ARG A 162 -1.12 0.83 1.86
CA ARG A 162 0.15 1.37 2.36
C ARG A 162 0.91 2.08 1.27
N ALA A 163 1.49 3.21 1.61
CA ALA A 163 2.31 3.99 0.72
C ALA A 163 3.47 4.62 1.47
N ILE A 164 4.62 4.58 0.85
CA ILE A 164 5.84 5.22 1.32
C ILE A 164 6.21 6.27 0.28
N ASP A 165 6.53 7.44 0.75
CA ASP A 165 6.87 8.56 -0.09
C ASP A 165 8.36 8.53 -0.45
N ARG A 166 8.67 8.21 -1.70
CA ARG A 166 10.03 8.03 -2.21
C ARG A 166 10.52 9.26 -2.94
N PRO A 167 11.79 9.69 -2.76
CA PRO A 167 12.34 10.86 -3.44
C PRO A 167 12.49 10.70 -4.96
N TRP A 168 12.60 9.46 -5.48
CA TRP A 168 12.69 9.21 -6.93
C TRP A 168 11.34 9.04 -7.62
N GLN A 169 10.28 8.90 -6.85
CA GLN A 169 8.96 8.79 -7.44
C GLN A 169 8.69 10.07 -8.20
N ASP A 170 8.72 9.90 -9.50
CA ASP A 170 8.78 10.85 -10.58
C ASP A 170 8.09 12.19 -10.34
N THR A 171 8.43 13.09 -11.18
CA THR A 171 7.90 14.44 -11.37
C THR A 171 6.37 14.54 -11.48
N THR A 172 5.69 13.45 -11.81
CA THR A 172 4.25 13.31 -11.64
C THR A 172 3.91 12.73 -10.28
N SER A 173 4.87 12.60 -9.44
CA SER A 173 4.98 11.67 -8.38
C SER A 173 4.15 12.01 -7.23
N ARG A 174 3.59 11.02 -6.86
CA ARG A 174 2.74 10.92 -5.75
C ARG A 174 3.11 9.67 -5.03
N ILE A 175 2.68 9.61 -3.82
CA ILE A 175 2.80 8.42 -3.04
C ILE A 175 2.15 7.27 -3.82
N TRP A 176 2.95 6.27 -4.18
CA TRP A 176 2.50 5.14 -4.98
C TRP A 176 1.83 4.09 -4.10
N ARG A 177 0.51 4.03 -4.13
CA ARG A 177 -0.24 2.93 -3.51
C ARG A 177 -1.30 2.40 -4.47
N PRO A 178 -1.72 1.13 -4.34
CA PRO A 178 -2.78 0.57 -5.16
C PRO A 178 -4.08 1.37 -5.01
N ALA A 179 -4.84 1.48 -6.08
CA ALA A 179 -6.21 1.96 -6.00
C ALA A 179 -7.09 0.89 -5.33
N PRO A 180 -8.16 1.27 -4.62
CA PRO A 180 -9.17 0.32 -4.20
C PRO A 180 -9.78 -0.35 -5.43
N THR A 181 -10.10 -1.62 -5.31
CA THR A 181 -10.53 -2.44 -6.44
C THR A 181 -11.82 -3.20 -6.07
N PRO A 182 -12.77 -3.35 -6.99
CA PRO A 182 -13.94 -4.18 -6.76
C PRO A 182 -13.52 -5.65 -6.66
N TYR A 183 -14.00 -6.31 -5.63
CA TYR A 183 -13.75 -7.73 -5.41
C TYR A 183 -14.98 -8.42 -4.82
N PHE A 184 -15.02 -9.72 -5.00
CA PHE A 184 -15.79 -10.64 -4.20
C PHE A 184 -14.90 -11.79 -3.76
N GLY A 185 -15.33 -12.51 -2.71
CA GLY A 185 -14.53 -13.59 -2.19
C GLY A 185 -15.22 -14.30 -1.05
N TYR A 186 -14.46 -15.16 -0.39
CA TYR A 186 -14.91 -15.89 0.76
C TYR A 186 -13.76 -16.26 1.69
N ARG A 187 -14.09 -16.51 2.94
CA ARG A 187 -13.17 -16.97 3.97
C ARG A 187 -13.74 -18.19 4.69
N PHE A 188 -12.90 -19.19 4.90
CA PHE A 188 -13.20 -20.34 5.75
C PHE A 188 -12.34 -20.32 6.99
N GLU A 189 -12.94 -20.51 8.15
CA GLU A 189 -12.26 -20.55 9.44
C GLU A 189 -12.60 -21.88 10.14
N VAL A 190 -11.62 -22.80 10.23
CA VAL A 190 -11.81 -24.12 10.87
C VAL A 190 -10.62 -24.44 11.77
N GLY A 191 -10.84 -24.32 13.08
CA GLY A 191 -9.78 -24.55 14.07
C GLY A 191 -8.62 -23.58 13.88
N PRO A 192 -7.38 -24.06 13.68
CA PRO A 192 -6.20 -23.20 13.47
C PRO A 192 -6.03 -22.76 12.01
N ILE A 193 -6.92 -23.14 11.12
CA ILE A 193 -6.82 -22.90 9.69
C ILE A 193 -7.79 -21.80 9.28
N GLU A 194 -7.27 -20.78 8.60
CA GLU A 194 -8.05 -19.78 7.88
C GLU A 194 -7.66 -19.83 6.40
N TYR A 195 -8.64 -19.91 5.52
CA TYR A 195 -8.44 -19.81 4.06
C TYR A 195 -9.27 -18.65 3.52
N THR A 196 -8.63 -17.72 2.85
CA THR A 196 -9.26 -16.54 2.24
C THR A 196 -9.03 -16.53 0.74
N GLN A 197 -10.07 -16.25 -0.02
CA GLN A 197 -10.05 -16.13 -1.49
C GLN A 197 -10.64 -14.79 -1.92
N TYR A 198 -9.97 -14.11 -2.85
CA TYR A 198 -10.46 -12.91 -3.53
C TYR A 198 -10.42 -13.10 -5.04
N ALA A 199 -11.45 -12.58 -5.70
CA ALA A 199 -11.48 -12.36 -7.14
C ALA A 199 -11.76 -10.87 -7.38
N ALA A 200 -10.80 -10.17 -7.97
CA ALA A 200 -10.79 -8.71 -8.08
C ALA A 200 -10.63 -8.27 -9.54
N LYS A 201 -11.25 -7.14 -9.88
CA LYS A 201 -11.02 -6.46 -11.14
C LYS A 201 -10.05 -5.31 -10.92
N LEU A 202 -8.90 -5.37 -11.57
CA LEU A 202 -7.90 -4.31 -11.57
C LEU A 202 -8.19 -3.28 -12.67
N PHE A 203 -7.50 -2.15 -12.58
CA PHE A 203 -7.64 -1.06 -13.53
C PHE A 203 -6.33 -0.83 -14.28
N GLU A 204 -6.45 -0.69 -15.59
CA GLU A 204 -5.35 -0.34 -16.46
C GLU A 204 -5.79 0.76 -17.43
N LYS A 205 -4.94 1.75 -17.69
CA LYS A 205 -5.28 2.95 -18.46
C LYS A 205 -5.74 2.64 -19.89
N LYS A 206 -5.25 1.56 -20.49
CA LYS A 206 -5.52 1.21 -21.90
C LYS A 206 -6.22 -0.12 -22.09
N ASN A 207 -6.30 -0.96 -21.07
CA ASN A 207 -6.78 -2.34 -21.19
C ASN A 207 -8.17 -2.49 -20.58
N LYS A 208 -9.07 -3.12 -21.30
CA LYS A 208 -10.47 -3.27 -20.89
C LYS A 208 -10.70 -4.33 -19.82
N GLY A 209 -9.89 -5.35 -19.75
CA GLY A 209 -10.01 -6.42 -18.77
C GLY A 209 -8.66 -6.69 -18.12
N LYS A 210 -8.57 -6.49 -16.82
CA LYS A 210 -7.46 -6.91 -15.97
C LYS A 210 -8.02 -7.45 -14.68
N TYR A 211 -7.58 -8.62 -14.29
CA TYR A 211 -8.12 -9.33 -13.14
C TYR A 211 -6.98 -9.83 -12.25
N MET A 212 -7.29 -9.98 -10.98
CA MET A 212 -6.44 -10.63 -9.99
C MET A 212 -7.29 -11.62 -9.20
N HIS A 213 -6.81 -12.84 -9.13
CA HIS A 213 -7.24 -13.77 -8.11
C HIS A 213 -6.14 -13.88 -7.07
N ALA A 214 -6.52 -13.90 -5.81
CA ALA A 214 -5.59 -14.03 -4.71
C ALA A 214 -6.18 -14.93 -3.64
N HIS A 215 -5.44 -15.96 -3.23
CA HIS A 215 -5.83 -16.75 -2.09
C HIS A 215 -4.71 -16.88 -1.08
N ARG A 216 -5.11 -17.15 0.16
CA ARG A 216 -4.23 -17.25 1.29
C ARG A 216 -4.70 -18.32 2.27
N LEU A 217 -3.78 -19.15 2.69
CA LEU A 217 -3.95 -20.12 3.76
C LEU A 217 -3.12 -19.68 4.95
N ASP A 218 -3.77 -19.37 6.06
CA ASP A 218 -3.13 -19.10 7.34
C ASP A 218 -3.24 -20.29 8.28
N LEU A 219 -2.11 -20.67 8.87
CA LEU A 219 -2.03 -21.67 9.90
C LEU A 219 -1.64 -21.00 11.22
N HIS A 220 -2.60 -20.90 12.13
CA HIS A 220 -2.42 -20.32 13.46
C HIS A 220 -1.93 -21.38 14.43
N LEU A 221 -0.63 -21.40 14.69
CA LEU A 221 0.00 -22.36 15.59
C LEU A 221 -0.04 -21.87 17.04
N PRO A 222 0.13 -22.78 18.05
CA PRO A 222 0.30 -22.40 19.43
C PRO A 222 1.42 -21.37 19.62
N LYS A 223 1.36 -20.60 20.71
CA LYS A 223 2.34 -19.55 21.06
C LYS A 223 2.36 -18.36 20.11
N ASN A 224 1.23 -18.05 19.48
CA ASN A 224 1.07 -16.90 18.57
C ASN A 224 2.07 -16.92 17.41
N ILE A 225 2.19 -18.05 16.76
CA ILE A 225 2.91 -18.24 15.50
C ILE A 225 1.89 -18.36 14.39
N THR A 226 2.02 -17.57 13.33
CA THR A 226 1.20 -17.68 12.12
C THR A 226 2.11 -17.94 10.94
N LEU A 227 1.78 -18.98 10.17
CA LEU A 227 2.39 -19.28 8.86
C LEU A 227 1.36 -18.96 7.80
N GLY A 228 1.75 -18.17 6.79
CA GLY A 228 0.94 -17.83 5.62
C GLY A 228 1.50 -18.46 4.35
N LEU A 229 0.61 -18.97 3.52
CA LEU A 229 0.89 -19.40 2.14
C LEU A 229 -0.12 -18.70 1.24
N SER A 230 0.34 -18.00 0.21
CA SER A 230 -0.51 -17.25 -0.70
C SER A 230 -0.11 -17.49 -2.15
N GLU A 231 -1.09 -17.46 -3.03
CA GLU A 231 -0.85 -17.37 -4.49
C GLU A 231 -1.66 -16.20 -5.03
N THR A 232 -1.11 -15.56 -6.08
CA THR A 232 -1.83 -14.56 -6.87
C THR A 232 -1.74 -14.94 -8.35
N ALA A 233 -2.82 -14.74 -9.08
CA ALA A 233 -2.90 -14.89 -10.52
C ALA A 233 -3.36 -13.57 -11.13
N LEU A 234 -2.52 -12.94 -11.97
CA LEU A 234 -2.84 -11.72 -12.69
C LEU A 234 -2.90 -11.98 -14.19
N TYR A 235 -3.94 -11.53 -14.80
CA TYR A 235 -4.12 -11.65 -16.25
C TYR A 235 -5.02 -10.53 -16.77
N GLY A 236 -4.88 -10.26 -18.06
CA GLY A 236 -5.67 -9.21 -18.69
C GLY A 236 -5.50 -9.17 -20.20
N SER A 237 -6.20 -8.21 -20.80
CA SER A 237 -6.06 -7.93 -22.22
C SER A 237 -4.73 -7.21 -22.48
N THR A 238 -4.04 -7.58 -23.53
CA THR A 238 -2.84 -6.87 -23.99
C THR A 238 -3.12 -6.23 -25.36
N THR A 239 -2.66 -5.02 -25.55
CA THR A 239 -2.64 -4.32 -26.84
C THR A 239 -1.25 -4.28 -27.45
N GLU A 240 -0.24 -4.78 -26.74
CA GLU A 240 1.15 -4.81 -27.20
C GLU A 240 1.38 -6.11 -27.96
N PRO A 241 2.03 -6.08 -29.14
CA PRO A 241 2.45 -7.32 -29.80
C PRO A 241 3.44 -8.07 -28.90
N ALA A 242 3.28 -9.37 -28.79
CA ALA A 242 4.20 -10.22 -28.05
C ALA A 242 5.62 -10.09 -28.66
N HIS A 243 6.52 -9.42 -27.98
CA HIS A 243 7.88 -9.16 -28.48
C HIS A 243 8.77 -10.40 -28.61
N THR A 244 8.32 -11.57 -28.16
CA THR A 244 9.22 -12.71 -27.95
C THR A 244 8.91 -13.98 -28.72
N ASN A 245 7.80 -14.07 -29.44
CA ASN A 245 7.54 -15.23 -30.28
C ASN A 245 7.02 -14.79 -31.65
N PRO A 246 7.85 -14.92 -32.73
CA PRO A 246 7.40 -14.60 -34.08
C PRO A 246 6.28 -15.52 -34.60
N ASN A 247 5.94 -16.59 -33.87
CA ASN A 247 4.85 -17.50 -34.17
C ASN A 247 3.66 -17.35 -33.17
N ALA A 248 3.74 -16.44 -32.20
CA ALA A 248 2.58 -16.11 -31.37
C ALA A 248 1.65 -15.24 -32.21
N ASP A 249 0.43 -15.70 -32.42
CA ASP A 249 -0.59 -14.91 -33.07
C ASP A 249 -0.69 -13.55 -32.39
N ALA A 250 -0.52 -12.49 -33.19
CA ALA A 250 -0.60 -11.09 -32.75
C ALA A 250 -2.06 -10.67 -32.44
N ASP A 251 -2.86 -11.60 -31.96
CA ASP A 251 -4.22 -11.32 -31.53
C ASP A 251 -4.17 -10.64 -30.17
N SER A 252 -4.61 -9.39 -30.16
CA SER A 252 -5.02 -8.70 -28.94
C SER A 252 -6.14 -9.52 -28.30
N THR A 253 -5.79 -10.47 -27.47
CA THR A 253 -6.77 -11.32 -26.80
C THR A 253 -7.41 -10.52 -25.69
N ASP A 254 -8.68 -10.15 -25.88
CA ASP A 254 -9.51 -9.76 -24.75
C ASP A 254 -9.63 -11.00 -23.85
N ARG A 255 -9.13 -10.88 -22.62
CA ARG A 255 -9.25 -11.92 -21.60
C ARG A 255 -10.50 -11.69 -20.79
N ASP A 256 -11.36 -12.68 -20.74
CA ASP A 256 -12.53 -12.72 -19.88
C ASP A 256 -12.16 -13.16 -18.46
N PHE A 257 -13.11 -13.01 -17.56
CA PHE A 257 -12.95 -13.43 -16.17
C PHE A 257 -12.85 -14.97 -16.07
N GLU A 258 -11.79 -15.45 -15.41
CA GLU A 258 -11.49 -16.89 -15.28
C GLU A 258 -12.11 -17.48 -14.00
N TRP A 259 -13.23 -18.17 -14.15
CA TRP A 259 -13.95 -18.80 -13.04
C TRP A 259 -13.19 -19.92 -12.34
N ASN A 260 -12.24 -20.55 -13.05
CA ASN A 260 -11.44 -21.65 -12.50
C ASN A 260 -10.61 -21.22 -11.30
N TYR A 261 -10.12 -19.98 -11.28
CA TYR A 261 -9.37 -19.42 -10.16
C TYR A 261 -10.22 -19.06 -8.94
N VAL A 262 -11.55 -19.11 -9.05
CA VAL A 262 -12.45 -18.85 -7.91
C VAL A 262 -12.67 -20.10 -7.07
N LEU A 263 -12.39 -21.28 -7.60
CA LEU A 263 -12.62 -22.55 -6.91
C LEU A 263 -11.66 -22.68 -5.71
N PRO A 264 -12.14 -23.17 -4.54
CA PRO A 264 -11.30 -23.28 -3.35
C PRO A 264 -10.21 -24.35 -3.51
N PHE A 265 -9.06 -24.08 -2.91
CA PHE A 265 -7.92 -25.03 -2.83
C PHE A 265 -7.29 -25.42 -4.18
N ILE A 266 -7.61 -24.75 -5.27
CA ILE A 266 -6.91 -24.93 -6.53
C ILE A 266 -5.59 -24.14 -6.48
N LEU A 267 -4.48 -24.82 -6.71
CA LEU A 267 -3.19 -24.17 -6.87
C LEU A 267 -3.13 -23.53 -8.25
N TYR A 268 -2.92 -22.21 -8.30
CA TYR A 268 -2.98 -21.43 -9.53
C TYR A 268 -1.91 -21.85 -10.54
N ASN A 269 -0.72 -22.18 -10.07
CA ASN A 269 0.36 -22.65 -10.92
C ASN A 269 -0.02 -23.94 -11.73
N PHE A 270 -0.73 -24.90 -11.10
CA PHE A 270 -1.21 -26.09 -11.81
C PHE A 270 -2.34 -25.75 -12.80
N GLN A 271 -3.22 -24.82 -12.41
CA GLN A 271 -4.30 -24.39 -13.29
C GLN A 271 -3.77 -23.68 -14.53
N GLU A 272 -2.77 -22.84 -14.37
CA GLU A 272 -2.11 -22.13 -15.46
C GLU A 272 -1.45 -23.10 -16.44
N HIS A 273 -0.71 -24.09 -15.95
CA HIS A 273 -0.11 -25.12 -16.81
C HIS A 273 -1.14 -25.85 -17.67
N ILE A 274 -2.35 -26.10 -17.15
CA ILE A 274 -3.44 -26.70 -17.92
C ILE A 274 -3.94 -25.74 -19.02
N GLN A 275 -3.90 -24.43 -18.77
CA GLN A 275 -4.35 -23.39 -19.70
C GLN A 275 -3.28 -22.91 -20.67
N GLY A 276 -2.04 -23.40 -20.57
CA GLY A 276 -0.94 -23.13 -21.50
C GLY A 276 0.01 -22.03 -21.08
N ASP A 277 0.20 -21.81 -19.77
CA ASP A 277 1.23 -20.92 -19.21
C ASP A 277 1.09 -19.48 -19.71
N GLN A 278 -0.07 -18.91 -19.48
CA GLN A 278 -0.43 -17.60 -20.04
C GLN A 278 -0.53 -16.46 -19.03
N ASP A 279 -0.64 -16.78 -17.75
CA ASP A 279 -0.97 -15.80 -16.71
C ASP A 279 0.28 -15.46 -15.88
N ASN A 280 0.23 -14.38 -15.12
CA ASN A 280 1.31 -14.02 -14.18
C ASN A 280 0.96 -14.57 -12.80
N ILE A 281 1.58 -15.69 -12.45
CA ILE A 281 1.37 -16.38 -11.17
C ILE A 281 2.52 -16.09 -10.23
N SER A 282 2.19 -15.74 -8.99
CA SER A 282 3.18 -15.61 -7.92
C SER A 282 2.78 -16.46 -6.72
N LEU A 283 3.77 -17.08 -6.08
CA LEU A 283 3.63 -17.83 -4.84
C LEU A 283 4.31 -17.06 -3.71
N ALA A 284 3.70 -17.00 -2.54
CA ALA A 284 4.28 -16.30 -1.40
C ALA A 284 4.15 -17.09 -0.10
N PHE A 285 5.15 -16.91 0.75
CA PHE A 285 5.23 -17.45 2.11
C PHE A 285 5.43 -16.31 3.08
N ASP A 286 4.84 -16.42 4.25
CA ASP A 286 5.12 -15.48 5.32
C ASP A 286 5.03 -16.13 6.70
N LEU A 287 5.64 -15.47 7.67
CA LEU A 287 5.74 -15.91 9.03
C LEU A 287 5.60 -14.71 9.97
N SER A 288 4.77 -14.86 11.01
CA SER A 288 4.76 -13.98 12.18
C SER A 288 4.93 -14.79 13.45
N VAL A 289 5.87 -14.41 14.31
CA VAL A 289 6.19 -15.06 15.58
C VAL A 289 6.08 -14.05 16.71
N ARG A 290 5.06 -14.17 17.54
CA ARG A 290 4.79 -13.32 18.72
C ARG A 290 4.84 -14.12 20.03
N THR A 291 5.75 -15.11 20.08
CA THR A 291 5.93 -15.99 21.23
C THR A 291 6.45 -15.24 22.47
N LEU A 292 7.30 -14.25 22.27
CA LEU A 292 7.81 -13.42 23.35
C LEU A 292 6.89 -12.22 23.59
N PRO A 293 6.54 -11.89 24.85
CA PRO A 293 5.66 -10.76 25.14
C PRO A 293 6.18 -9.45 24.51
N HIS A 294 5.33 -8.80 23.74
CA HIS A 294 5.61 -7.54 23.04
C HIS A 294 6.68 -7.60 21.94
N TRP A 295 7.22 -8.76 21.60
CA TRP A 295 8.11 -8.94 20.46
C TRP A 295 7.37 -9.62 19.30
N GLU A 296 7.65 -9.17 18.12
CA GLU A 296 7.24 -9.80 16.87
C GLU A 296 8.47 -9.94 15.95
N PHE A 297 8.68 -11.15 15.46
CA PHE A 297 9.60 -11.45 14.37
C PHE A 297 8.76 -11.87 13.19
N TYR A 298 8.99 -11.27 12.04
CA TYR A 298 8.16 -11.55 10.87
C TYR A 298 8.98 -11.51 9.58
N GLY A 299 8.43 -12.14 8.55
CA GLY A 299 9.03 -12.13 7.23
C GLY A 299 8.02 -12.49 6.15
N GLU A 300 8.26 -11.98 4.97
CA GLU A 300 7.56 -12.26 3.73
C GLU A 300 8.57 -12.72 2.68
N LEU A 301 8.20 -13.69 1.86
CA LEU A 301 8.92 -14.14 0.69
C LEU A 301 7.94 -14.29 -0.45
N LEU A 302 8.14 -13.54 -1.51
CA LEU A 302 7.40 -13.65 -2.77
C LEU A 302 8.30 -14.36 -3.81
N TRP A 303 7.77 -15.39 -4.43
CA TRP A 303 8.31 -16.01 -5.65
C TRP A 303 7.45 -15.61 -6.83
N ASP A 304 7.99 -14.74 -7.66
CA ASP A 304 7.30 -14.25 -8.85
C ASP A 304 7.54 -15.19 -10.04
N ASP A 305 8.79 -15.66 -10.21
CA ASP A 305 9.16 -16.64 -11.21
C ASP A 305 10.47 -17.36 -10.83
N MET A 306 10.64 -18.62 -11.23
CA MET A 306 11.89 -19.37 -11.05
C MET A 306 11.88 -20.70 -11.80
N LYS A 307 13.06 -21.18 -12.20
CA LYS A 307 13.19 -22.51 -12.81
C LYS A 307 12.88 -23.63 -11.81
N THR A 308 13.42 -23.52 -10.61
CA THR A 308 13.21 -24.46 -9.50
C THR A 308 13.39 -23.75 -8.17
N PRO A 309 12.81 -24.24 -7.07
CA PRO A 309 13.04 -23.66 -5.74
C PRO A 309 14.52 -23.56 -5.35
N THR A 310 15.37 -24.44 -5.86
CA THR A 310 16.82 -24.43 -5.58
C THR A 310 17.58 -23.38 -6.40
N SER A 311 16.99 -22.84 -7.45
CA SER A 311 17.61 -21.80 -8.29
C SER A 311 17.38 -20.37 -7.79
N MET A 312 16.71 -20.20 -6.68
CA MET A 312 16.35 -18.87 -6.14
C MET A 312 17.56 -17.92 -6.02
N PHE A 313 18.72 -18.45 -5.64
CA PHE A 313 19.95 -17.67 -5.47
C PHE A 313 20.91 -17.78 -6.68
N ASP A 314 20.45 -18.35 -7.79
CA ASP A 314 21.24 -18.49 -9.01
C ASP A 314 21.09 -17.23 -9.86
N ASP A 315 22.19 -16.49 -10.02
CA ASP A 315 22.24 -15.25 -10.80
C ASP A 315 22.51 -15.49 -12.29
N SER A 316 22.62 -16.76 -12.73
CA SER A 316 22.86 -17.11 -14.13
C SER A 316 21.65 -16.93 -15.04
N TRP A 317 20.49 -16.58 -14.47
CA TRP A 317 19.27 -16.36 -15.21
C TRP A 317 18.41 -15.25 -14.58
N TRP A 318 18.06 -14.26 -15.39
CA TRP A 318 17.27 -13.10 -14.99
C TRP A 318 15.87 -13.44 -14.45
N GLY A 319 15.27 -14.54 -14.94
CA GLY A 319 13.92 -14.97 -14.56
C GLY A 319 13.82 -15.64 -13.18
N ASN A 320 14.90 -15.78 -12.41
CA ASN A 320 14.83 -16.17 -11.00
C ASN A 320 14.42 -14.96 -10.15
N LYS A 321 13.12 -14.63 -10.16
CA LYS A 321 12.53 -13.41 -9.58
C LYS A 321 11.94 -13.70 -8.20
N TRP A 322 12.45 -13.04 -7.19
CA TRP A 322 11.93 -13.13 -5.82
C TRP A 322 12.09 -11.82 -5.06
N ALA A 323 11.26 -11.66 -4.04
CA ALA A 323 11.35 -10.52 -3.12
C ALA A 323 11.16 -10.99 -1.68
N THR A 324 11.81 -10.33 -0.74
CA THR A 324 11.66 -10.64 0.68
C THR A 324 11.66 -9.39 1.53
N THR A 325 10.89 -9.43 2.61
CA THR A 325 10.97 -8.50 3.74
C THR A 325 11.14 -9.32 5.01
N VAL A 326 12.08 -8.93 5.87
CA VAL A 326 12.25 -9.49 7.21
C VAL A 326 12.29 -8.36 8.23
N GLY A 327 11.64 -8.56 9.37
CA GLY A 327 11.53 -7.52 10.37
C GLY A 327 11.45 -8.04 11.78
N VAL A 328 11.75 -7.14 12.71
CA VAL A 328 11.56 -7.32 14.14
C VAL A 328 10.94 -6.07 14.73
N ALA A 329 9.95 -6.26 15.59
CA ALA A 329 9.28 -5.19 16.30
C ALA A 329 9.24 -5.47 17.80
N ARG A 330 9.28 -4.40 18.56
CA ARG A 330 9.08 -4.39 20.02
C ARG A 330 8.05 -3.34 20.35
N ASP A 331 6.89 -3.76 20.81
CA ASP A 331 5.79 -2.87 21.16
C ASP A 331 5.68 -2.73 22.68
N SER A 332 5.22 -1.55 23.12
CA SER A 332 4.84 -1.29 24.52
C SER A 332 5.95 -1.55 25.55
N LEU A 333 7.17 -1.08 25.28
CA LEU A 333 8.24 -1.03 26.28
C LEU A 333 8.04 0.23 27.15
N TYR A 334 7.76 0.06 28.44
CA TYR A 334 7.55 1.18 29.35
C TYR A 334 8.82 1.53 30.13
N VAL A 335 9.21 2.80 30.08
CA VAL A 335 10.25 3.37 30.95
C VAL A 335 9.61 4.53 31.72
N GLY A 336 9.28 4.30 32.97
CA GLY A 336 8.43 5.20 33.73
C GLY A 336 7.06 5.39 33.05
N PRO A 337 6.61 6.63 32.82
CA PRO A 337 5.32 6.91 32.17
C PRO A 337 5.38 6.94 30.63
N VAL A 338 6.55 6.72 30.05
CA VAL A 338 6.76 6.77 28.59
C VAL A 338 6.69 5.36 28.01
N ARG A 339 5.87 5.18 26.98
CA ARG A 339 5.80 3.97 26.15
C ARG A 339 6.70 4.13 24.95
N PHE A 340 7.55 3.15 24.71
CA PHE A 340 8.38 3.03 23.51
C PHE A 340 7.88 1.90 22.63
N ASP A 341 7.79 2.17 21.34
CA ASP A 341 7.52 1.21 20.29
C ASP A 341 8.63 1.33 19.25
N MET A 342 9.17 0.21 18.79
CA MET A 342 10.24 0.22 17.78
C MET A 342 10.07 -0.94 16.81
N PHE A 343 10.50 -0.72 15.57
CA PHE A 343 10.66 -1.81 14.60
C PHE A 343 11.80 -1.51 13.64
N THR A 344 12.31 -2.57 13.02
CA THR A 344 13.26 -2.48 11.93
C THR A 344 12.91 -3.53 10.89
N GLU A 345 13.08 -3.16 9.60
CA GLU A 345 12.84 -4.03 8.45
C GLU A 345 14.02 -3.96 7.49
N TYR A 346 14.29 -5.10 6.85
CA TYR A 346 15.12 -5.18 5.66
C TYR A 346 14.31 -5.80 4.54
N THR A 347 14.30 -5.12 3.38
CA THR A 347 13.61 -5.55 2.17
C THR A 347 14.62 -5.69 1.04
N ARG A 348 14.50 -6.77 0.26
CA ARG A 348 15.23 -6.98 -0.99
C ARG A 348 14.27 -7.47 -2.06
N ILE A 349 14.34 -6.85 -3.23
CA ILE A 349 13.50 -7.16 -4.39
C ILE A 349 14.44 -7.33 -5.59
N GLU A 350 14.47 -8.52 -6.16
CA GLU A 350 15.31 -8.85 -7.30
C GLU A 350 14.89 -8.07 -8.55
N PRO A 351 15.77 -7.96 -9.57
CA PRO A 351 15.40 -7.45 -10.88
C PRO A 351 14.19 -8.17 -11.47
N TRP A 352 13.38 -7.44 -12.22
CA TRP A 352 12.22 -7.96 -12.98
C TRP A 352 11.06 -8.50 -12.13
N VAL A 353 11.16 -8.51 -10.80
CA VAL A 353 10.03 -8.87 -9.92
C VAL A 353 8.84 -7.95 -10.22
N TYR A 354 7.63 -8.48 -10.16
CA TYR A 354 6.36 -7.79 -10.51
C TYR A 354 6.14 -7.52 -11.99
N THR A 355 7.10 -7.84 -12.86
CA THR A 355 6.99 -7.67 -14.31
C THR A 355 6.55 -8.97 -14.98
N HIS A 356 6.01 -8.85 -16.19
CA HIS A 356 5.68 -10.01 -17.00
C HIS A 356 6.02 -9.73 -18.48
N HIS A 357 6.43 -10.76 -19.22
CA HIS A 357 6.84 -10.64 -20.62
C HIS A 357 5.74 -10.14 -21.57
N LYS A 358 4.47 -10.27 -21.18
CA LYS A 358 3.32 -9.75 -21.95
C LYS A 358 2.96 -8.30 -21.61
N GLY A 359 3.65 -7.67 -20.65
CA GLY A 359 3.46 -6.27 -20.29
C GLY A 359 2.17 -5.97 -19.54
N GLY A 360 1.63 -4.77 -19.72
CA GLY A 360 0.65 -4.09 -18.87
C GLY A 360 -0.52 -4.89 -18.30
N GLY A 361 -1.21 -5.70 -19.09
CA GLY A 361 -2.34 -6.52 -18.61
C GLY A 361 -1.94 -7.58 -17.58
N TYR A 362 -0.66 -7.95 -17.53
CA TYR A 362 -0.12 -8.98 -16.69
C TYR A 362 0.83 -8.46 -15.59
N THR A 363 1.21 -7.19 -15.65
CA THR A 363 2.05 -6.55 -14.64
C THR A 363 1.36 -6.54 -13.28
N TYR A 364 2.12 -6.75 -12.20
CA TYR A 364 1.61 -6.77 -10.82
C TYR A 364 1.24 -5.37 -10.32
N ALA A 365 0.30 -4.73 -11.01
CA ALA A 365 -0.08 -3.34 -10.80
C ALA A 365 -1.57 -3.07 -11.06
N SER A 366 -2.10 -2.01 -10.45
CA SER A 366 -3.41 -1.43 -10.73
C SER A 366 -3.25 0.09 -10.87
N TYR A 367 -3.81 0.70 -11.92
CA TYR A 367 -3.58 2.11 -12.25
C TYR A 367 -2.09 2.47 -12.35
N SER A 368 -1.27 1.56 -12.90
CA SER A 368 0.20 1.69 -12.96
C SER A 368 0.88 1.80 -11.57
N GLN A 369 0.20 1.38 -10.51
CA GLN A 369 0.74 1.35 -9.15
C GLN A 369 0.95 -0.09 -8.70
N ASN A 370 2.15 -0.38 -8.21
CA ASN A 370 2.53 -1.72 -7.77
C ASN A 370 1.61 -2.22 -6.64
N LEU A 371 1.11 -3.44 -6.76
CA LEU A 371 0.31 -4.11 -5.73
C LEU A 371 1.19 -4.62 -4.57
N GLY A 372 2.45 -4.95 -4.85
CA GLY A 372 3.47 -5.26 -3.85
C GLY A 372 4.19 -4.01 -3.34
N SER A 373 5.47 -4.09 -3.03
CA SER A 373 6.24 -2.98 -2.49
C SER A 373 6.38 -1.81 -3.48
N ASP A 374 6.21 -0.58 -2.99
CA ASP A 374 6.45 0.64 -3.77
C ASP A 374 7.94 0.93 -4.01
N LEU A 375 8.81 0.20 -3.35
CA LEU A 375 10.24 0.18 -3.64
C LEU A 375 10.50 -0.27 -5.09
N GLY A 376 9.64 -1.18 -5.60
CA GLY A 376 9.73 -1.73 -6.95
C GLY A 376 10.91 -2.70 -7.15
N PRO A 377 11.03 -3.31 -8.34
CA PRO A 377 12.06 -4.30 -8.60
C PRO A 377 13.47 -3.72 -8.57
N ASN A 378 14.48 -4.58 -8.48
CA ASN A 378 15.91 -4.26 -8.42
C ASN A 378 16.26 -3.23 -7.35
N SER A 379 15.97 -3.57 -6.09
CA SER A 379 16.10 -2.65 -4.99
C SER A 379 16.31 -3.34 -3.64
N GLN A 380 16.85 -2.60 -2.69
CA GLN A 380 16.91 -3.00 -1.29
C GLN A 380 16.73 -1.80 -0.37
N GLU A 381 16.22 -2.06 0.82
CA GLU A 381 16.03 -1.05 1.86
C GLU A 381 16.23 -1.63 3.24
N PHE A 382 16.91 -0.87 4.09
CA PHE A 382 16.85 -1.01 5.53
C PHE A 382 16.05 0.17 6.10
N HIS A 383 15.06 -0.10 6.93
CA HIS A 383 14.25 0.90 7.60
C HIS A 383 14.13 0.63 9.09
N ALA A 384 14.16 1.67 9.92
CA ALA A 384 13.98 1.59 11.35
C ALA A 384 13.18 2.78 11.88
N GLU A 385 12.27 2.50 12.80
CA GLU A 385 11.52 3.53 13.55
C GLU A 385 11.60 3.28 15.07
N LEU A 386 11.71 4.37 15.83
CA LEU A 386 11.59 4.40 17.29
C LEU A 386 10.59 5.48 17.68
N SER A 387 9.49 5.09 18.30
CA SER A 387 8.46 5.99 18.80
C SER A 387 8.47 6.04 20.33
N ALA A 388 8.29 7.22 20.88
CA ALA A 388 8.12 7.47 22.32
C ALA A 388 6.79 8.20 22.54
N THR A 389 5.89 7.59 23.29
CA THR A 389 4.57 8.15 23.61
C THR A 389 4.45 8.51 25.08
N TYR A 390 4.11 9.75 25.35
CA TYR A 390 3.79 10.24 26.68
C TYR A 390 2.46 11.00 26.64
N LYS A 391 1.45 10.49 27.33
CA LYS A 391 0.08 11.02 27.30
C LYS A 391 -0.43 11.16 25.86
N PHE A 392 -0.64 12.40 25.42
CA PHE A 392 -1.17 12.74 24.10
C PHE A 392 -0.07 13.10 23.06
N ILE A 393 1.20 12.93 23.42
CA ILE A 393 2.34 13.27 22.57
C ILE A 393 3.04 11.98 22.15
N THR A 394 3.24 11.79 20.85
CA THR A 394 4.09 10.75 20.30
C THR A 394 5.17 11.38 19.44
N ALA A 395 6.42 11.10 19.77
CA ALA A 395 7.60 11.48 18.98
C ALA A 395 8.18 10.22 18.34
N THR A 396 8.44 10.26 17.04
CA THR A 396 9.03 9.14 16.29
C THR A 396 10.30 9.61 15.60
N LEU A 397 11.37 8.83 15.72
CA LEU A 397 12.57 8.95 14.91
C LEU A 397 12.56 7.84 13.87
N LEU A 398 13.00 8.16 12.65
CA LEU A 398 13.12 7.20 11.56
C LEU A 398 14.50 7.31 10.90
N ALA A 399 14.98 6.17 10.42
CA ALA A 399 16.20 6.07 9.63
C ALA A 399 15.99 5.02 8.53
N GLY A 400 16.43 5.34 7.32
CA GLY A 400 16.37 4.45 6.18
C GLY A 400 17.64 4.51 5.35
N ASN A 401 17.99 3.39 4.72
CA ASN A 401 19.03 3.34 3.70
C ASN A 401 18.52 2.53 2.52
N VAL A 402 18.51 3.16 1.35
CA VAL A 402 17.86 2.64 0.14
C VAL A 402 18.87 2.60 -0.99
N ALA A 403 18.83 1.50 -1.76
CA ALA A 403 19.47 1.37 -3.04
C ALA A 403 18.44 0.89 -4.08
N LYS A 404 18.38 1.54 -5.23
CA LYS A 404 17.43 1.28 -6.31
C LYS A 404 18.12 1.41 -7.65
N ASP A 405 18.19 0.30 -8.39
CA ASP A 405 18.58 0.35 -9.79
C ASP A 405 17.38 0.78 -10.65
N THR A 406 17.63 1.64 -11.62
CA THR A 406 16.59 2.19 -12.52
C THR A 406 16.68 1.66 -13.94
N ALA A 407 17.71 0.88 -14.27
CA ALA A 407 17.98 0.40 -15.63
C ALA A 407 17.65 -1.09 -15.81
N PHE A 408 18.26 -1.97 -15.03
CA PHE A 408 18.19 -3.42 -15.29
C PHE A 408 16.96 -4.05 -14.61
N GLY A 409 15.82 -4.06 -15.31
CA GLY A 409 14.58 -4.59 -14.76
C GLY A 409 14.17 -3.88 -13.46
N GLY A 410 14.46 -2.59 -13.37
CA GLY A 410 14.22 -1.76 -12.20
C GLY A 410 12.83 -1.15 -12.16
N ASN A 411 12.04 -1.28 -13.21
CA ASN A 411 10.70 -0.71 -13.29
C ASN A 411 9.66 -1.82 -13.53
N ILE A 412 8.50 -1.72 -12.89
CA ILE A 412 7.40 -2.70 -13.04
C ILE A 412 6.82 -2.75 -14.46
N THR A 413 7.07 -1.75 -15.28
CA THR A 413 6.64 -1.70 -16.69
C THR A 413 7.68 -2.24 -17.66
N ASP A 414 8.87 -2.59 -17.18
CA ASP A 414 9.92 -3.13 -18.03
C ASP A 414 9.54 -4.54 -18.53
N ILE A 415 9.93 -4.81 -19.77
CA ILE A 415 9.80 -6.13 -20.40
C ILE A 415 11.20 -6.56 -20.79
N HIS A 416 11.61 -7.77 -20.37
CA HIS A 416 12.89 -8.33 -20.74
C HIS A 416 12.92 -8.61 -22.25
N GLY A 417 13.86 -7.98 -22.96
CA GLY A 417 14.06 -8.12 -24.41
C GLY A 417 15.25 -9.01 -24.77
N PRO A 418 15.41 -9.34 -26.05
CA PRO A 418 16.54 -10.14 -26.53
C PRO A 418 17.92 -9.48 -26.33
N GLU A 419 17.97 -8.16 -26.21
CA GLU A 419 19.17 -7.36 -25.97
C GLU A 419 19.56 -7.28 -24.50
N ASP A 420 18.66 -7.66 -23.58
CA ASP A 420 18.93 -7.63 -22.15
C ASP A 420 19.83 -8.80 -21.71
N ALA A 421 20.55 -8.57 -20.63
CA ALA A 421 21.47 -9.59 -20.10
C ALA A 421 20.71 -10.85 -19.64
N ILE A 422 21.22 -12.03 -20.01
CA ILE A 422 20.66 -13.31 -19.56
C ILE A 422 20.87 -13.49 -18.04
N ASN A 423 22.02 -13.04 -17.52
CA ASN A 423 22.31 -13.10 -16.10
C ASN A 423 21.62 -11.96 -15.36
N LYS A 424 21.27 -12.21 -14.12
CA LYS A 424 20.79 -11.14 -13.24
C LYS A 424 21.85 -10.06 -13.05
N VAL A 425 21.38 -8.80 -13.01
CA VAL A 425 22.19 -7.64 -12.66
C VAL A 425 21.50 -6.93 -11.48
N PHE A 426 21.90 -7.30 -10.27
CA PHE A 426 21.32 -6.72 -9.06
C PHE A 426 22.16 -5.51 -8.60
N LEU A 427 21.53 -4.33 -8.60
CA LEU A 427 22.12 -3.07 -8.15
C LEU A 427 23.46 -2.75 -8.84
N ASP A 428 23.43 -2.60 -10.17
CA ASP A 428 24.60 -2.19 -10.94
C ASP A 428 25.11 -0.81 -10.48
N ASP A 429 26.41 -0.70 -10.20
CA ASP A 429 26.99 0.54 -9.65
C ASP A 429 26.87 1.76 -10.59
N GLY A 430 26.70 1.52 -11.90
CA GLY A 430 26.57 2.60 -12.90
C GLY A 430 25.16 3.22 -12.95
N THR A 431 24.13 2.50 -12.49
CA THR A 431 22.72 2.90 -12.61
C THR A 431 21.95 2.89 -11.30
N THR A 432 22.56 2.38 -10.22
CA THR A 432 21.94 2.32 -8.91
C THR A 432 21.97 3.67 -8.21
N LEU A 433 20.80 4.17 -7.87
CA LEU A 433 20.61 5.32 -6.98
C LEU A 433 20.64 4.89 -5.51
N ARG A 434 21.40 5.62 -4.70
CA ARG A 434 21.60 5.31 -3.27
C ARG A 434 21.33 6.56 -2.42
N TYR A 435 20.53 6.39 -1.38
CA TYR A 435 20.34 7.46 -0.42
C TYR A 435 20.10 6.94 0.99
N THR A 436 20.37 7.81 1.96
CA THR A 436 20.03 7.64 3.36
C THR A 436 19.00 8.68 3.75
N GLU A 437 17.99 8.29 4.51
CA GLU A 437 17.03 9.21 5.10
C GLU A 437 17.10 9.18 6.62
N LEU A 438 16.99 10.37 7.22
CA LEU A 438 16.86 10.55 8.65
C LEU A 438 15.70 11.49 8.91
N GLY A 439 14.78 11.09 9.76
CA GLY A 439 13.58 11.88 9.99
C GLY A 439 13.09 11.86 11.43
N ALA A 440 12.24 12.82 11.72
CA ALA A 440 11.50 12.91 12.96
C ALA A 440 10.05 13.28 12.68
N ARG A 441 9.13 12.70 13.45
CA ARG A 441 7.71 12.96 13.40
C ARG A 441 7.18 13.23 14.79
N LEU A 442 6.36 14.23 14.95
CA LEU A 442 5.65 14.55 16.16
C LEU A 442 4.14 14.42 15.90
N GLU A 443 3.45 13.69 16.75
CA GLU A 443 2.01 13.57 16.73
C GLU A 443 1.44 14.02 18.08
N LEU A 444 0.42 14.87 18.02
CA LEU A 444 -0.31 15.38 19.17
C LEU A 444 -1.78 14.98 19.04
N THR A 445 -2.30 14.28 20.04
CA THR A 445 -3.72 13.87 20.11
C THR A 445 -4.33 14.33 21.43
N PRO A 446 -4.41 15.66 21.65
CA PRO A 446 -4.83 16.20 22.96
C PRO A 446 -6.27 15.85 23.30
N TRP A 447 -7.11 15.63 22.29
CA TRP A 447 -8.50 15.19 22.41
C TRP A 447 -8.81 14.12 21.36
N HIS A 448 -9.76 13.25 21.64
CA HIS A 448 -10.18 12.17 20.75
C HIS A 448 -10.72 12.66 19.37
N TRP A 449 -11.16 13.92 19.32
CA TRP A 449 -11.70 14.56 18.12
C TRP A 449 -10.66 15.38 17.33
N MET A 450 -9.43 15.52 17.84
CA MET A 450 -8.40 16.33 17.17
C MET A 450 -7.03 15.65 17.21
N SER A 451 -6.37 15.62 16.09
CA SER A 451 -4.96 15.25 15.99
C SER A 451 -4.18 16.23 15.13
N PHE A 452 -2.91 16.39 15.47
CA PHE A 452 -1.96 17.15 14.69
C PHE A 452 -0.68 16.34 14.52
N ARG A 453 -0.16 16.27 13.30
CA ARG A 453 1.09 15.55 12.95
C ARG A 453 2.01 16.49 12.20
N ALA A 454 3.27 16.55 12.61
CA ALA A 454 4.35 17.24 11.89
C ALA A 454 5.49 16.28 11.67
N GLY A 455 6.11 16.34 10.50
CA GLY A 455 7.24 15.50 10.13
C GLY A 455 8.33 16.31 9.42
N TYR A 456 9.57 15.84 9.59
CA TYR A 456 10.72 16.36 8.85
C TYR A 456 11.62 15.18 8.52
N THR A 457 12.00 15.05 7.25
CA THR A 457 12.94 14.04 6.75
C THR A 457 14.03 14.72 5.94
N ARG A 458 15.27 14.39 6.23
CA ARG A 458 16.46 14.81 5.48
C ARG A 458 16.97 13.62 4.67
N TYR A 459 17.30 13.87 3.41
CA TYR A 459 17.86 12.90 2.47
C TYR A 459 19.31 13.23 2.17
N PHE A 460 20.17 12.21 2.02
CA PHE A 460 21.61 12.29 1.75
C PHE A 460 21.99 11.25 0.70
N GLY A 461 22.87 11.59 -0.21
CA GLY A 461 23.32 10.71 -1.30
C GLY A 461 22.86 11.22 -2.65
N ASP A 462 22.43 10.33 -3.56
CA ASP A 462 21.97 10.70 -4.91
C ASP A 462 20.69 11.56 -4.87
N TYR A 463 19.95 11.51 -3.77
CA TYR A 463 18.89 12.46 -3.45
C TYR A 463 19.33 13.30 -2.26
N GLU A 464 19.60 14.57 -2.50
CA GLU A 464 19.94 15.51 -1.43
C GLU A 464 18.81 16.53 -1.24
N GLY A 465 18.36 16.68 0.01
CA GLY A 465 17.32 17.64 0.30
C GLY A 465 16.56 17.31 1.59
N TYR A 466 15.42 17.94 1.73
CA TYR A 466 14.53 17.67 2.86
C TYR A 466 13.06 17.67 2.41
N ARG A 467 12.24 17.06 3.24
CA ARG A 467 10.79 17.16 3.20
C ARG A 467 10.24 17.48 4.58
N ALA A 468 9.36 18.46 4.66
CA ALA A 468 8.62 18.81 5.87
C ALA A 468 7.13 18.67 5.60
N THR A 469 6.41 18.06 6.54
CA THR A 469 4.97 17.84 6.44
C THR A 469 4.27 18.34 7.71
N ALA A 470 3.03 18.77 7.56
CA ALA A 470 2.14 19.06 8.66
C ALA A 470 0.72 18.63 8.28
N THR A 471 0.03 17.94 9.19
CA THR A 471 -1.36 17.50 8.96
C THR A 471 -2.15 17.76 10.23
N GLY A 472 -3.28 18.42 10.09
CA GLY A 472 -4.29 18.58 11.13
C GLY A 472 -5.52 17.76 10.77
N THR A 473 -6.10 17.06 11.74
CA THR A 473 -7.34 16.30 11.55
C THR A 473 -8.32 16.66 12.66
N LEU A 474 -9.53 17.01 12.28
CA LEU A 474 -10.69 17.09 13.17
C LEU A 474 -11.61 15.93 12.84
N GLN A 475 -12.13 15.27 13.88
CA GLN A 475 -13.03 14.12 13.74
C GLN A 475 -14.24 14.30 14.66
N TRP A 476 -15.43 13.99 14.17
CA TRP A 476 -16.67 13.98 14.93
C TRP A 476 -17.69 12.99 14.40
#